data_3bfa55b95d6af1031b765e142f837061
#
_entry.id   3bfa55b95d6af1031b765e142f837061
#
_cell.length_a   1.000
_cell.length_b   1.000
_cell.length_c   1.000
_cell.angle_alpha   90.00
_cell.angle_beta   90.00
_cell.angle_gamma   90.00
#
_symmetry.space_group_name_H-M   'P 1'
#
loop_
_entity.id
_entity.type
_entity.pdbx_description
1 polymer ?
#
loop_
_entity_poly.entity_id
_entity_poly.type
_entity_poly.pdbx_seq_one_letter_code
_entity_poly.pdbx_strand_id
1 'polypeptide(L)'
;MFIGKHEIAGKACIMGILNVTPDSFSDGGDFDTVEDALAQVERMIAQGAAIIDVGGESTRPGAEFVTEEEEIARIVPVIQAIKAKYDVLISIDTYKTDTARAALEAGADILNDVWAGLYDGQMLALAAEKNVPIILMHNQKEEVYNDVTEDVCTFLSQRAQAALEAGVAKDNIWIDPGFGFAKNVQHNIDLLKGLDKVVALGYPVLFGISRKRVVDYLLGGNTQAKDRDQGTAALSGYAVSKGCQIVRVHNVDANRDIVKTISGIL
;
A
#
# COMPACT_ATOMS: atom_id res chain seq x y z
N MET A 1 -15.55 8.96 1.53
CA MET A 1 -14.26 9.67 1.75
C MET A 1 -13.63 10.03 0.41
N PHE A 2 -12.60 10.88 0.41
CA PHE A 2 -11.90 11.27 -0.82
C PHE A 2 -10.45 10.78 -0.77
N ILE A 3 -9.93 10.36 -1.93
CA ILE A 3 -8.51 10.12 -2.19
C ILE A 3 -8.12 11.05 -3.34
N GLY A 4 -7.43 12.14 -3.02
CA GLY A 4 -7.29 13.24 -3.96
C GLY A 4 -8.65 13.76 -4.43
N LYS A 5 -8.87 13.77 -5.74
CA LYS A 5 -10.15 14.20 -6.37
C LYS A 5 -11.22 13.09 -6.44
N HIS A 6 -10.88 11.85 -6.07
CA HIS A 6 -11.75 10.69 -6.26
C HIS A 6 -12.58 10.43 -5.02
N GLU A 7 -13.90 10.34 -5.19
CA GLU A 7 -14.81 9.96 -4.12
C GLU A 7 -14.90 8.43 -4.00
N ILE A 8 -14.72 7.92 -2.79
CA ILE A 8 -14.87 6.50 -2.47
C ILE A 8 -15.99 6.34 -1.44
N ALA A 9 -16.88 5.39 -1.69
CA ALA A 9 -17.97 5.08 -0.79
C ALA A 9 -17.45 4.58 0.58
N GLY A 10 -18.10 5.01 1.67
CA GLY A 10 -17.77 4.59 3.02
C GLY A 10 -16.64 5.38 3.68
N LYS A 11 -16.24 4.93 4.87
CA LYS A 11 -15.17 5.53 5.71
C LYS A 11 -13.85 4.80 5.58
N ALA A 12 -13.86 3.57 5.05
CA ALA A 12 -12.69 2.80 4.70
C ALA A 12 -12.89 2.02 3.41
N CYS A 13 -11.81 1.71 2.70
CA CYS A 13 -11.83 0.94 1.47
C CYS A 13 -10.71 -0.11 1.43
N ILE A 14 -10.82 -1.00 0.45
CA ILE A 14 -9.84 -2.07 0.22
C ILE A 14 -8.96 -1.71 -0.98
N MET A 15 -7.65 -1.81 -0.77
CA MET A 15 -6.62 -1.76 -1.78
C MET A 15 -6.11 -3.18 -2.02
N GLY A 16 -6.36 -3.71 -3.22
CA GLY A 16 -5.92 -5.04 -3.63
C GLY A 16 -4.50 -5.02 -4.18
N ILE A 17 -3.64 -5.93 -3.72
CA ILE A 17 -2.23 -6.03 -4.14
C ILE A 17 -2.15 -6.79 -5.45
N LEU A 18 -1.56 -6.18 -6.48
CA LEU A 18 -1.24 -6.77 -7.77
C LEU A 18 0.28 -6.74 -8.00
N ASN A 19 0.97 -7.85 -7.75
CA ASN A 19 2.38 -7.97 -8.06
C ASN A 19 2.58 -8.40 -9.52
N VAL A 20 3.30 -7.58 -10.28
CA VAL A 20 3.68 -7.83 -11.69
C VAL A 20 5.15 -8.24 -11.72
N THR A 21 5.46 -9.38 -11.10
CA THR A 21 6.81 -9.94 -11.07
C THR A 21 6.83 -11.27 -11.84
N PRO A 22 7.97 -11.69 -12.44
CA PRO A 22 8.07 -12.93 -13.19
C PRO A 22 7.55 -14.16 -12.44
N ASP A 23 7.80 -14.22 -11.12
CA ASP A 23 7.35 -15.32 -10.26
C ASP A 23 5.84 -15.31 -10.00
N SER A 24 5.15 -14.20 -10.23
CA SER A 24 3.72 -14.08 -10.01
C SER A 24 2.87 -14.67 -11.14
N PHE A 25 3.49 -14.84 -12.35
CA PHE A 25 2.84 -15.29 -13.57
C PHE A 25 3.78 -16.30 -14.31
N SER A 26 4.15 -17.39 -13.67
CA SER A 26 5.33 -18.22 -13.94
C SER A 26 5.28 -19.12 -15.19
N ASP A 27 4.21 -19.13 -16.01
CA ASP A 27 4.06 -20.11 -17.11
C ASP A 27 3.85 -19.51 -18.52
N GLY A 28 3.92 -18.19 -18.71
CA GLY A 28 3.63 -17.55 -20.01
C GLY A 28 4.57 -16.40 -20.38
N GLY A 29 4.61 -16.03 -21.65
CA GLY A 29 5.35 -14.87 -22.16
C GLY A 29 4.65 -13.54 -21.79
N ASP A 30 5.23 -12.39 -22.24
CA ASP A 30 4.79 -11.03 -21.87
C ASP A 30 3.28 -10.74 -22.08
N PHE A 31 2.62 -11.39 -23.04
CA PHE A 31 1.17 -11.24 -23.28
C PHE A 31 0.32 -11.95 -22.22
N ASP A 32 0.74 -13.12 -21.77
CA ASP A 32 0.05 -13.89 -20.74
C ASP A 32 0.06 -13.13 -19.41
N THR A 33 1.15 -12.37 -19.13
CA THR A 33 1.28 -11.56 -17.92
C THR A 33 0.22 -10.45 -17.83
N VAL A 34 -0.09 -9.75 -18.93
CA VAL A 34 -1.12 -8.68 -18.94
C VAL A 34 -2.52 -9.28 -18.82
N GLU A 35 -2.80 -10.39 -19.50
CA GLU A 35 -4.12 -11.06 -19.43
C GLU A 35 -4.38 -11.62 -18.04
N ASP A 36 -3.41 -12.25 -17.42
CA ASP A 36 -3.49 -12.78 -16.06
C ASP A 36 -3.67 -11.65 -15.03
N ALA A 37 -2.95 -10.54 -15.21
CA ALA A 37 -3.11 -9.34 -14.38
C ALA A 37 -4.55 -8.79 -14.50
N LEU A 38 -5.08 -8.65 -15.72
CA LEU A 38 -6.46 -8.20 -15.95
C LEU A 38 -7.49 -9.15 -15.32
N ALA A 39 -7.30 -10.47 -15.44
CA ALA A 39 -8.19 -11.44 -14.82
C ALA A 39 -8.16 -11.36 -13.28
N GLN A 40 -6.99 -11.08 -12.70
CA GLN A 40 -6.86 -10.86 -11.26
C GLN A 40 -7.54 -9.55 -10.83
N VAL A 41 -7.32 -8.46 -11.57
CA VAL A 41 -7.97 -7.16 -11.33
C VAL A 41 -9.49 -7.28 -11.39
N GLU A 42 -10.04 -7.95 -12.41
CA GLU A 42 -11.48 -8.19 -12.53
C GLU A 42 -12.04 -8.89 -11.30
N ARG A 43 -11.36 -9.93 -10.81
CA ARG A 43 -11.75 -10.62 -9.57
C ARG A 43 -11.70 -9.68 -8.36
N MET A 44 -10.63 -8.90 -8.20
CA MET A 44 -10.49 -7.96 -7.07
C MET A 44 -11.60 -6.90 -7.08
N ILE A 45 -11.93 -6.34 -8.25
CA ILE A 45 -13.01 -5.35 -8.41
C ILE A 45 -14.36 -6.00 -8.05
N ALA A 46 -14.65 -7.19 -8.57
CA ALA A 46 -15.88 -7.94 -8.24
C ALA A 46 -15.98 -8.29 -6.74
N GLN A 47 -14.85 -8.47 -6.07
CA GLN A 47 -14.75 -8.69 -4.64
C GLN A 47 -14.82 -7.40 -3.81
N GLY A 48 -14.79 -6.22 -4.42
CA GLY A 48 -14.98 -4.94 -3.75
C GLY A 48 -13.69 -4.14 -3.50
N ALA A 49 -12.61 -4.40 -4.23
CA ALA A 49 -11.45 -3.51 -4.22
C ALA A 49 -11.81 -2.16 -4.86
N ALA A 50 -11.50 -1.07 -4.17
CA ALA A 50 -11.64 0.29 -4.68
C ALA A 50 -10.36 0.82 -5.32
N ILE A 51 -9.23 0.22 -4.97
CA ILE A 51 -7.90 0.58 -5.46
C ILE A 51 -7.16 -0.71 -5.82
N ILE A 52 -6.44 -0.70 -6.93
CA ILE A 52 -5.49 -1.75 -7.32
C ILE A 52 -4.08 -1.19 -7.14
N ASP A 53 -3.28 -1.82 -6.30
CA ASP A 53 -1.91 -1.41 -6.01
C ASP A 53 -0.93 -2.26 -6.82
N VAL A 54 -0.39 -1.66 -7.87
CA VAL A 54 0.48 -2.33 -8.85
C VAL A 54 1.93 -2.20 -8.42
N GLY A 55 2.65 -3.32 -8.30
CA GLY A 55 4.07 -3.33 -7.97
C GLY A 55 4.87 -4.18 -8.95
N GLY A 56 5.94 -3.62 -9.54
CA GLY A 56 6.85 -4.29 -10.47
C GLY A 56 8.08 -4.91 -9.81
N GLU A 57 8.35 -4.54 -8.57
CA GLU A 57 9.44 -5.04 -7.74
C GLU A 57 8.90 -5.59 -6.42
N SER A 58 9.48 -6.67 -5.93
CA SER A 58 9.15 -7.18 -4.60
C SER A 58 9.88 -6.37 -3.53
N THR A 59 9.14 -5.69 -2.65
CA THR A 59 9.71 -4.96 -1.51
C THR A 59 9.96 -5.84 -0.28
N ARG A 60 9.90 -7.18 -0.42
CA ARG A 60 10.17 -8.13 0.67
C ARG A 60 11.66 -8.14 1.02
N PRO A 61 12.05 -8.34 2.30
CA PRO A 61 13.44 -8.49 2.67
C PRO A 61 14.13 -9.61 1.86
N GLY A 62 15.26 -9.27 1.22
CA GLY A 62 16.04 -10.22 0.40
C GLY A 62 15.55 -10.38 -1.04
N ALA A 63 14.59 -9.60 -1.50
CA ALA A 63 14.25 -9.54 -2.92
C ALA A 63 15.40 -8.97 -3.75
N GLU A 64 15.52 -9.45 -4.98
CA GLU A 64 16.51 -8.90 -5.93
C GLU A 64 16.09 -7.49 -6.35
N PHE A 65 17.08 -6.61 -6.48
CA PHE A 65 16.87 -5.26 -6.99
C PHE A 65 16.52 -5.32 -8.48
N VAL A 66 15.48 -4.57 -8.85
CA VAL A 66 15.03 -4.42 -10.24
C VAL A 66 15.41 -3.03 -10.73
N THR A 67 15.95 -2.89 -11.95
CA THR A 67 16.23 -1.56 -12.49
C THR A 67 14.95 -0.80 -12.80
N GLU A 68 15.04 0.53 -12.93
CA GLU A 68 13.89 1.38 -13.29
C GLU A 68 13.32 1.00 -14.64
N GLU A 69 14.20 0.77 -15.65
CA GLU A 69 13.79 0.38 -16.98
C GLU A 69 13.01 -0.95 -16.97
N GLU A 70 13.49 -1.93 -16.20
CA GLU A 70 12.83 -3.23 -16.09
C GLU A 70 11.50 -3.11 -15.34
N GLU A 71 11.46 -2.35 -14.26
CA GLU A 71 10.22 -2.10 -13.49
C GLU A 71 9.18 -1.41 -14.36
N ILE A 72 9.57 -0.34 -15.09
CA ILE A 72 8.71 0.37 -16.04
C ILE A 72 8.16 -0.56 -17.11
N ALA A 73 9.02 -1.40 -17.69
CA ALA A 73 8.59 -2.36 -18.71
C ALA A 73 7.54 -3.36 -18.21
N ARG A 74 7.60 -3.74 -16.93
CA ARG A 74 6.62 -4.63 -16.30
C ARG A 74 5.29 -3.94 -16.05
N ILE A 75 5.30 -2.72 -15.46
CA ILE A 75 4.09 -2.10 -14.92
C ILE A 75 3.29 -1.30 -15.95
N VAL A 76 3.95 -0.59 -16.88
CA VAL A 76 3.27 0.33 -17.80
C VAL A 76 2.23 -0.37 -18.68
N PRO A 77 2.52 -1.52 -19.34
CA PRO A 77 1.51 -2.22 -20.12
C PRO A 77 0.30 -2.66 -19.30
N VAL A 78 0.52 -3.11 -18.06
CA VAL A 78 -0.53 -3.54 -17.14
C VAL A 78 -1.41 -2.36 -16.70
N ILE A 79 -0.81 -1.24 -16.30
CA ILE A 79 -1.55 -0.03 -15.91
C ILE A 79 -2.42 0.47 -17.06
N GLN A 80 -1.87 0.58 -18.27
CA GLN A 80 -2.60 1.00 -19.47
C GLN A 80 -3.78 0.06 -19.77
N ALA A 81 -3.56 -1.25 -19.69
CA ALA A 81 -4.61 -2.23 -19.94
C ALA A 81 -5.74 -2.16 -18.89
N ILE A 82 -5.40 -1.97 -17.60
CA ILE A 82 -6.39 -1.78 -16.53
C ILE A 82 -7.22 -0.51 -16.79
N LYS A 83 -6.55 0.63 -17.06
CA LYS A 83 -7.26 1.91 -17.30
C LYS A 83 -8.14 1.89 -18.55
N ALA A 84 -7.76 1.13 -19.57
CA ALA A 84 -8.59 0.98 -20.78
C ALA A 84 -9.88 0.19 -20.53
N LYS A 85 -9.90 -0.71 -19.53
CA LYS A 85 -10.98 -1.68 -19.33
C LYS A 85 -11.85 -1.40 -18.10
N TYR A 86 -11.28 -0.81 -17.04
CA TYR A 86 -11.94 -0.69 -15.74
C TYR A 86 -11.89 0.75 -15.21
N ASP A 87 -13.00 1.19 -14.61
CA ASP A 87 -13.07 2.42 -13.82
C ASP A 87 -12.71 2.11 -12.36
N VAL A 88 -11.41 1.97 -12.09
CA VAL A 88 -10.85 1.69 -10.75
C VAL A 88 -9.63 2.58 -10.51
N LEU A 89 -9.38 2.96 -9.27
CA LEU A 89 -8.17 3.69 -8.92
C LEU A 89 -6.95 2.76 -8.98
N ILE A 90 -5.86 3.26 -9.52
CA ILE A 90 -4.57 2.56 -9.59
C ILE A 90 -3.57 3.29 -8.70
N SER A 91 -3.00 2.55 -7.76
CA SER A 91 -1.83 2.93 -6.99
C SER A 91 -0.59 2.27 -7.60
N ILE A 92 0.53 2.97 -7.62
CA ILE A 92 1.83 2.40 -7.98
C ILE A 92 2.69 2.22 -6.73
N ASP A 93 3.04 0.97 -6.41
CA ASP A 93 3.95 0.60 -5.31
C ASP A 93 5.38 0.65 -5.83
N THR A 94 6.00 1.82 -5.71
CA THR A 94 7.40 2.05 -6.08
C THR A 94 8.01 3.18 -5.25
N TYR A 95 9.31 3.09 -5.03
CA TYR A 95 10.10 4.14 -4.37
C TYR A 95 11.03 4.89 -5.35
N LYS A 96 10.99 4.53 -6.64
CA LYS A 96 11.81 5.12 -7.71
C LYS A 96 11.01 6.17 -8.46
N THR A 97 11.52 7.39 -8.52
CA THR A 97 10.77 8.53 -9.07
C THR A 97 10.49 8.38 -10.57
N ASP A 98 11.43 7.84 -11.37
CA ASP A 98 11.21 7.68 -12.81
C ASP A 98 10.19 6.57 -13.10
N THR A 99 10.17 5.46 -12.34
CA THR A 99 9.11 4.45 -12.38
C THR A 99 7.74 5.05 -12.02
N ALA A 100 7.68 5.84 -10.95
CA ALA A 100 6.46 6.53 -10.52
C ALA A 100 5.93 7.49 -11.61
N ARG A 101 6.82 8.26 -12.24
CA ARG A 101 6.48 9.16 -13.35
C ARG A 101 5.88 8.39 -14.52
N ALA A 102 6.53 7.33 -14.97
CA ALA A 102 6.04 6.50 -16.07
C ALA A 102 4.68 5.86 -15.75
N ALA A 103 4.48 5.40 -14.51
CA ALA A 103 3.20 4.86 -14.05
C ALA A 103 2.07 5.90 -14.07
N LEU A 104 2.33 7.13 -13.60
CA LEU A 104 1.36 8.23 -13.65
C LEU A 104 1.00 8.60 -15.09
N GLU A 105 1.97 8.63 -16.00
CA GLU A 105 1.75 8.88 -17.44
C GLU A 105 0.97 7.74 -18.11
N ALA A 106 1.11 6.51 -17.61
CA ALA A 106 0.31 5.35 -18.04
C ALA A 106 -1.11 5.34 -17.47
N GLY A 107 -1.41 6.18 -16.46
CA GLY A 107 -2.75 6.36 -15.90
C GLY A 107 -2.89 5.94 -14.42
N ALA A 108 -1.81 5.74 -13.68
CA ALA A 108 -1.88 5.58 -12.23
C ALA A 108 -2.40 6.87 -11.57
N ASP A 109 -3.10 6.72 -10.45
CA ASP A 109 -3.78 7.81 -9.75
C ASP A 109 -3.11 8.17 -8.42
N ILE A 110 -2.36 7.23 -7.81
CA ILE A 110 -1.83 7.31 -6.44
C ILE A 110 -0.37 6.82 -6.43
N LEU A 111 0.49 7.50 -5.69
CA LEU A 111 1.85 7.04 -5.37
C LEU A 111 1.85 6.32 -4.02
N ASN A 112 2.40 5.11 -3.95
CA ASN A 112 2.61 4.35 -2.71
C ASN A 112 4.11 4.11 -2.54
N ASP A 113 4.75 4.91 -1.68
CA ASP A 113 6.21 4.95 -1.55
C ASP A 113 6.67 4.41 -0.20
N VAL A 114 7.27 3.22 -0.24
CA VAL A 114 7.80 2.51 0.94
C VAL A 114 9.03 3.18 1.59
N TRP A 115 9.59 4.22 0.99
CA TRP A 115 10.68 5.04 1.51
C TRP A 115 10.29 6.49 1.78
N ALA A 116 9.02 6.84 1.61
CA ALA A 116 8.48 8.17 1.93
C ALA A 116 9.26 9.34 1.30
N GLY A 117 9.67 9.21 0.03
CA GLY A 117 10.42 10.21 -0.70
C GLY A 117 11.92 10.31 -0.35
N LEU A 118 12.46 9.33 0.38
CA LEU A 118 13.87 9.39 0.84
C LEU A 118 14.84 8.65 -0.09
N TYR A 119 14.36 7.87 -1.06
CA TYR A 119 15.25 7.05 -1.89
C TYR A 119 16.14 7.90 -2.80
N ASP A 120 15.54 8.71 -3.66
CA ASP A 120 16.23 9.61 -4.61
C ASP A 120 15.97 11.11 -4.34
N GLY A 121 15.07 11.41 -3.39
CA GLY A 121 14.73 12.77 -2.97
C GLY A 121 13.81 13.52 -3.93
N GLN A 122 13.31 12.92 -5.01
CA GLN A 122 12.51 13.58 -6.06
C GLN A 122 11.03 13.24 -6.00
N MET A 123 10.63 12.15 -5.32
CA MET A 123 9.26 11.65 -5.29
C MET A 123 8.24 12.69 -4.77
N LEU A 124 8.58 13.45 -3.75
CA LEU A 124 7.68 14.48 -3.20
C LEU A 124 7.45 15.62 -4.20
N ALA A 125 8.48 16.04 -4.93
CA ALA A 125 8.37 17.05 -5.98
C ALA A 125 7.48 16.52 -7.14
N LEU A 126 7.61 15.24 -7.51
CA LEU A 126 6.76 14.61 -8.51
C LEU A 126 5.29 14.59 -8.06
N ALA A 127 5.01 14.21 -6.80
CA ALA A 127 3.65 14.21 -6.26
C ALA A 127 3.01 15.62 -6.30
N ALA A 128 3.80 16.65 -5.95
CA ALA A 128 3.36 18.05 -6.03
C ALA A 128 3.13 18.50 -7.48
N GLU A 129 4.07 18.23 -8.39
CA GLU A 129 3.98 18.55 -9.83
C GLU A 129 2.71 17.97 -10.47
N LYS A 130 2.45 16.68 -10.21
CA LYS A 130 1.32 15.95 -10.79
C LYS A 130 0.02 16.17 -10.01
N ASN A 131 0.08 16.80 -8.83
CA ASN A 131 -1.04 17.00 -7.90
C ASN A 131 -1.82 15.70 -7.64
N VAL A 132 -1.09 14.65 -7.27
CA VAL A 132 -1.64 13.30 -6.98
C VAL A 132 -1.43 12.93 -5.52
N PRO A 133 -2.28 12.05 -4.96
CA PRO A 133 -2.08 11.49 -3.63
C PRO A 133 -0.77 10.70 -3.54
N ILE A 134 -0.09 10.84 -2.40
CA ILE A 134 1.09 10.06 -2.04
C ILE A 134 0.91 9.43 -0.67
N ILE A 135 1.24 8.15 -0.56
CA ILE A 135 1.27 7.38 0.67
C ILE A 135 2.73 7.28 1.13
N LEU A 136 3.02 7.87 2.28
CA LEU A 136 4.35 7.93 2.88
C LEU A 136 4.48 6.85 3.94
N MET A 137 5.28 5.80 3.66
CA MET A 137 5.44 4.71 4.59
C MET A 137 6.68 4.86 5.47
N HIS A 138 6.55 4.52 6.76
CA HIS A 138 7.69 4.41 7.66
C HIS A 138 8.54 3.18 7.32
N ASN A 139 9.79 3.43 6.95
CA ASN A 139 10.81 2.42 6.74
C ASN A 139 12.18 2.93 7.22
N GLN A 140 13.07 2.01 7.59
CA GLN A 140 14.47 2.30 7.96
C GLN A 140 15.35 1.07 7.72
N LYS A 141 16.67 1.23 7.86
CA LYS A 141 17.61 0.13 7.60
C LYS A 141 17.71 -0.88 8.75
N GLU A 142 17.58 -0.42 9.99
CA GLU A 142 17.81 -1.22 11.20
C GLU A 142 16.54 -1.29 12.06
N GLU A 143 16.33 -2.41 12.75
CA GLU A 143 15.17 -2.61 13.64
C GLU A 143 15.43 -2.04 15.05
N VAL A 144 15.91 -0.79 15.14
CA VAL A 144 16.29 -0.13 16.41
C VAL A 144 15.31 0.99 16.72
N TYR A 145 14.63 0.91 17.87
CA TYR A 145 13.66 1.88 18.35
C TYR A 145 13.85 2.14 19.85
N ASN A 146 13.56 3.36 20.30
CA ASN A 146 13.37 3.65 21.71
C ASN A 146 11.94 3.31 22.13
N ASP A 147 10.98 3.83 21.42
CA ASP A 147 9.56 3.46 21.44
C ASP A 147 9.10 3.41 19.98
N VAL A 148 8.78 2.22 19.48
CA VAL A 148 8.46 2.04 18.07
C VAL A 148 7.27 2.89 17.60
N THR A 149 6.26 3.09 18.45
CA THR A 149 5.09 3.89 18.09
C THR A 149 5.42 5.37 18.02
N GLU A 150 6.13 5.92 19.02
CA GLU A 150 6.54 7.32 19.03
C GLU A 150 7.55 7.64 17.92
N ASP A 151 8.52 6.74 17.67
CA ASP A 151 9.51 6.91 16.63
C ASP A 151 8.86 6.88 15.24
N VAL A 152 7.89 5.97 14.99
CA VAL A 152 7.08 5.93 13.77
C VAL A 152 6.24 7.20 13.61
N CYS A 153 5.56 7.65 14.65
CA CYS A 153 4.76 8.88 14.61
C CYS A 153 5.63 10.10 14.30
N THR A 154 6.80 10.19 14.93
CA THR A 154 7.75 11.28 14.69
C THR A 154 8.23 11.29 13.24
N PHE A 155 8.64 10.12 12.71
CA PHE A 155 9.06 9.98 11.31
C PHE A 155 7.95 10.39 10.34
N LEU A 156 6.74 9.85 10.52
CA LEU A 156 5.61 10.15 9.63
C LEU A 156 5.23 11.61 9.65
N SER A 157 5.24 12.26 10.83
CA SER A 157 5.03 13.71 10.94
C SER A 157 6.07 14.51 10.19
N GLN A 158 7.34 14.15 10.30
CA GLN A 158 8.44 14.81 9.58
C GLN A 158 8.30 14.62 8.06
N ARG A 159 7.92 13.41 7.60
CA ARG A 159 7.73 13.14 6.16
C ARG A 159 6.51 13.87 5.60
N ALA A 160 5.41 13.91 6.35
CA ALA A 160 4.23 14.68 5.96
C ALA A 160 4.54 16.19 5.89
N GLN A 161 5.31 16.72 6.83
CA GLN A 161 5.78 18.12 6.79
C GLN A 161 6.66 18.39 5.57
N ALA A 162 7.62 17.49 5.27
CA ALA A 162 8.45 17.60 4.07
C ALA A 162 7.64 17.56 2.77
N ALA A 163 6.56 16.75 2.72
CA ALA A 163 5.65 16.73 1.57
C ALA A 163 4.90 18.06 1.40
N LEU A 164 4.43 18.68 2.50
CA LEU A 164 3.83 20.01 2.47
C LEU A 164 4.83 21.07 1.97
N GLU A 165 6.07 21.04 2.43
CA GLU A 165 7.14 21.95 2.02
C GLU A 165 7.52 21.77 0.55
N ALA A 166 7.41 20.55 0.01
CA ALA A 166 7.59 20.27 -1.41
C ALA A 166 6.39 20.71 -2.28
N GLY A 167 5.30 21.18 -1.67
CA GLY A 167 4.10 21.68 -2.36
C GLY A 167 3.00 20.64 -2.55
N VAL A 168 3.06 19.45 -1.94
CA VAL A 168 1.98 18.47 -1.96
C VAL A 168 0.79 19.02 -1.17
N ALA A 169 -0.39 19.01 -1.76
CA ALA A 169 -1.62 19.43 -1.07
C ALA A 169 -1.88 18.53 0.16
N LYS A 170 -2.31 19.11 1.27
CA LYS A 170 -2.55 18.35 2.52
C LYS A 170 -3.46 17.14 2.32
N ASP A 171 -4.53 17.30 1.54
CA ASP A 171 -5.52 16.24 1.28
C ASP A 171 -4.97 15.11 0.38
N ASN A 172 -3.80 15.33 -0.23
CA ASN A 172 -3.06 14.34 -1.01
C ASN A 172 -2.01 13.59 -0.19
N ILE A 173 -1.81 13.93 1.09
CA ILE A 173 -0.82 13.26 1.96
C ILE A 173 -1.51 12.17 2.76
N TRP A 174 -1.05 10.93 2.59
CA TRP A 174 -1.44 9.73 3.31
C TRP A 174 -0.23 9.13 4.01
N ILE A 175 -0.44 8.40 5.08
CA ILE A 175 0.64 7.79 5.87
C ILE A 175 0.41 6.29 6.05
N ASP A 176 1.51 5.52 6.11
CA ASP A 176 1.53 4.09 6.44
C ASP A 176 2.56 3.83 7.55
N PRO A 177 2.19 3.25 8.68
CA PRO A 177 3.13 2.92 9.76
C PRO A 177 4.16 1.86 9.40
N GLY A 178 4.05 1.18 8.26
CA GLY A 178 5.06 0.27 7.74
C GLY A 178 5.17 -1.03 8.53
N PHE A 179 4.06 -1.70 8.81
CA PHE A 179 4.08 -3.03 9.44
C PHE A 179 4.96 -3.99 8.65
N GLY A 180 5.86 -4.72 9.35
CA GLY A 180 6.75 -5.71 8.76
C GLY A 180 7.98 -5.15 8.04
N PHE A 181 8.17 -3.83 8.00
CA PHE A 181 9.37 -3.16 7.49
C PHE A 181 10.24 -2.67 8.67
N ALA A 182 11.50 -3.11 8.70
CA ALA A 182 12.44 -2.80 9.78
C ALA A 182 11.83 -2.95 11.20
N LYS A 183 10.95 -3.91 11.40
CA LYS A 183 10.25 -4.16 12.66
C LYS A 183 10.17 -5.66 12.93
N ASN A 184 10.68 -6.09 14.10
CA ASN A 184 10.46 -7.44 14.59
C ASN A 184 8.99 -7.67 15.00
N VAL A 185 8.67 -8.88 15.44
CA VAL A 185 7.29 -9.24 15.81
C VAL A 185 6.78 -8.38 16.97
N GLN A 186 7.59 -8.14 18.00
CA GLN A 186 7.19 -7.34 19.16
C GLN A 186 6.95 -5.86 18.76
N HIS A 187 7.83 -5.28 17.96
CA HIS A 187 7.65 -3.92 17.41
C HIS A 187 6.33 -3.79 16.65
N ASN A 188 5.97 -4.79 15.84
CA ASN A 188 4.68 -4.77 15.13
C ASN A 188 3.48 -4.88 16.08
N ILE A 189 3.57 -5.68 17.16
CA ILE A 189 2.51 -5.80 18.16
C ILE A 189 2.35 -4.49 18.93
N ASP A 190 3.44 -3.84 19.34
CA ASP A 190 3.38 -2.59 20.07
C ASP A 190 2.86 -1.45 19.19
N LEU A 191 3.24 -1.42 17.92
CA LEU A 191 2.69 -0.48 16.93
C LEU A 191 1.19 -0.73 16.66
N LEU A 192 0.72 -2.01 16.65
CA LEU A 192 -0.71 -2.34 16.56
C LEU A 192 -1.48 -1.78 17.76
N LYS A 193 -0.93 -1.91 18.98
CA LYS A 193 -1.56 -1.37 20.21
C LYS A 193 -1.60 0.16 20.20
N GLY A 194 -0.58 0.79 19.61
CA GLY A 194 -0.45 2.26 19.49
C GLY A 194 -1.03 2.85 18.21
N LEU A 195 -1.82 2.10 17.43
CA LEU A 195 -2.32 2.55 16.12
C LEU A 195 -3.18 3.82 16.20
N ASP A 196 -3.86 4.05 17.32
CA ASP A 196 -4.62 5.28 17.61
C ASP A 196 -3.72 6.53 17.64
N LYS A 197 -2.46 6.42 18.08
CA LYS A 197 -1.50 7.53 18.03
C LYS A 197 -1.12 7.88 16.59
N VAL A 198 -0.96 6.87 15.71
CA VAL A 198 -0.70 7.10 14.28
C VAL A 198 -1.90 7.81 13.63
N VAL A 199 -3.12 7.36 13.92
CA VAL A 199 -4.35 8.00 13.40
C VAL A 199 -4.50 9.43 13.93
N ALA A 200 -4.09 9.69 15.18
CA ALA A 200 -4.13 11.02 15.81
C ALA A 200 -3.19 12.05 15.14
N LEU A 201 -2.28 11.65 14.25
CA LEU A 201 -1.47 12.58 13.44
C LEU A 201 -2.31 13.42 12.47
N GLY A 202 -3.57 13.03 12.22
CA GLY A 202 -4.52 13.81 11.42
C GLY A 202 -4.34 13.69 9.91
N TYR A 203 -3.62 12.68 9.45
CA TYR A 203 -3.55 12.25 8.05
C TYR A 203 -4.29 10.94 7.86
N PRO A 204 -4.89 10.70 6.68
CA PRO A 204 -5.47 9.39 6.38
C PRO A 204 -4.40 8.28 6.44
N VAL A 205 -4.79 7.10 6.95
CA VAL A 205 -3.86 5.99 7.22
C VAL A 205 -4.15 4.80 6.32
N LEU A 206 -3.10 4.32 5.63
CA LEU A 206 -3.06 3.00 5.01
C LEU A 206 -2.55 1.97 6.03
N PHE A 207 -3.22 0.84 6.09
CA PHE A 207 -2.86 -0.30 6.93
C PHE A 207 -2.48 -1.51 6.08
N GLY A 208 -1.19 -1.85 6.05
CA GLY A 208 -0.61 -2.89 5.21
C GLY A 208 0.01 -4.04 5.99
N ILE A 209 -0.80 -4.91 6.64
CA ILE A 209 -0.31 -6.05 7.45
C ILE A 209 -0.48 -7.41 6.78
N SER A 210 -1.08 -7.45 5.59
CA SER A 210 -1.54 -8.67 4.92
C SER A 210 -0.47 -9.76 4.80
N ARG A 211 -0.75 -10.94 5.36
CA ARG A 211 0.07 -12.15 5.32
C ARG A 211 1.45 -12.02 5.96
N LYS A 212 1.75 -10.93 6.69
CA LYS A 212 3.06 -10.66 7.29
C LYS A 212 3.34 -11.57 8.48
N ARG A 213 4.63 -11.64 8.90
CA ARG A 213 5.12 -12.53 9.99
C ARG A 213 4.43 -12.29 11.35
N VAL A 214 4.02 -11.05 11.63
CA VAL A 214 3.26 -10.76 12.85
C VAL A 214 1.90 -11.46 12.86
N VAL A 215 1.23 -11.62 11.70
CA VAL A 215 -0.02 -12.38 11.60
C VAL A 215 0.22 -13.85 11.89
N ASP A 216 1.31 -14.44 11.32
CA ASP A 216 1.73 -15.79 11.62
C ASP A 216 1.91 -16.02 13.13
N TYR A 217 2.66 -15.13 13.77
CA TYR A 217 2.90 -15.20 15.22
C TYR A 217 1.60 -15.15 16.03
N LEU A 218 0.69 -14.26 15.70
CA LEU A 218 -0.59 -14.11 16.39
C LEU A 218 -1.52 -15.33 16.20
N LEU A 219 -1.34 -16.08 15.12
CA LEU A 219 -2.04 -17.35 14.85
C LEU A 219 -1.35 -18.57 15.49
N GLY A 220 -0.29 -18.40 16.26
CA GLY A 220 0.44 -19.46 16.93
C GLY A 220 1.66 -19.98 16.17
N GLY A 221 2.03 -19.38 15.04
CA GLY A 221 3.17 -19.72 14.21
C GLY A 221 2.93 -20.91 13.25
N ASN A 222 3.91 -21.16 12.39
CA ASN A 222 3.92 -22.28 11.42
C ASN A 222 2.80 -22.25 10.36
N THR A 223 2.22 -21.10 10.05
CA THR A 223 1.25 -20.94 8.97
C THR A 223 1.93 -20.60 7.65
N GLN A 224 1.38 -21.08 6.54
CA GLN A 224 1.74 -20.59 5.21
C GLN A 224 1.12 -19.19 4.98
N ALA A 225 1.69 -18.41 4.05
CA ALA A 225 1.22 -17.04 3.81
C ALA A 225 -0.29 -16.97 3.51
N LYS A 226 -0.83 -17.91 2.71
CA LYS A 226 -2.26 -17.98 2.36
C LYS A 226 -3.16 -18.33 3.56
N ASP A 227 -2.66 -19.07 4.54
CA ASP A 227 -3.43 -19.45 5.74
C ASP A 227 -3.68 -18.26 6.66
N ARG A 228 -2.95 -17.14 6.46
CA ARG A 228 -3.03 -15.92 7.29
C ARG A 228 -4.16 -14.97 6.86
N ASP A 229 -4.96 -15.32 5.85
CA ASP A 229 -5.97 -14.42 5.30
C ASP A 229 -7.06 -14.05 6.33
N GLN A 230 -7.53 -15.01 7.15
CA GLN A 230 -8.52 -14.73 8.20
C GLN A 230 -7.93 -13.87 9.34
N GLY A 231 -6.68 -14.13 9.75
CA GLY A 231 -5.99 -13.29 10.71
C GLY A 231 -5.74 -11.87 10.17
N THR A 232 -5.39 -11.76 8.88
CA THR A 232 -5.29 -10.47 8.19
C THR A 232 -6.63 -9.72 8.24
N ALA A 233 -7.73 -10.38 7.92
CA ALA A 233 -9.06 -9.77 7.90
C ALA A 233 -9.51 -9.29 9.28
N ALA A 234 -9.22 -10.06 10.34
CA ALA A 234 -9.48 -9.65 11.72
C ALA A 234 -8.70 -8.37 12.08
N LEU A 235 -7.41 -8.28 11.71
CA LEU A 235 -6.59 -7.08 11.93
C LEU A 235 -7.01 -5.91 11.05
N SER A 236 -7.51 -6.14 9.84
CA SER A 236 -8.12 -5.10 8.99
C SER A 236 -9.34 -4.50 9.67
N GLY A 237 -10.23 -5.32 10.24
CA GLY A 237 -11.37 -4.84 11.03
C GLY A 237 -10.94 -4.02 12.24
N TYR A 238 -9.93 -4.47 12.97
CA TYR A 238 -9.33 -3.72 14.06
C TYR A 238 -8.82 -2.35 13.59
N ALA A 239 -8.04 -2.31 12.51
CA ALA A 239 -7.49 -1.07 11.97
C ALA A 239 -8.57 -0.07 11.52
N VAL A 240 -9.61 -0.54 10.84
CA VAL A 240 -10.76 0.29 10.46
C VAL A 240 -11.47 0.83 11.69
N SER A 241 -11.67 0.01 12.74
CA SER A 241 -12.27 0.47 14.01
C SER A 241 -11.43 1.53 14.73
N LYS A 242 -10.13 1.57 14.48
CA LYS A 242 -9.21 2.61 14.99
C LYS A 242 -9.16 3.86 14.11
N GLY A 243 -9.78 3.84 12.92
CA GLY A 243 -9.85 4.98 12.03
C GLY A 243 -8.91 4.92 10.83
N CYS A 244 -8.31 3.77 10.51
CA CYS A 244 -7.58 3.60 9.25
C CYS A 244 -8.56 3.59 8.07
N GLN A 245 -8.19 4.25 6.96
CA GLN A 245 -9.08 4.44 5.81
C GLN A 245 -8.80 3.50 4.64
N ILE A 246 -7.57 2.97 4.52
CA ILE A 246 -7.23 1.99 3.50
C ILE A 246 -6.69 0.73 4.18
N VAL A 247 -7.20 -0.45 3.79
CA VAL A 247 -6.59 -1.74 4.12
C VAL A 247 -6.00 -2.35 2.85
N ARG A 248 -4.66 -2.56 2.84
CA ARG A 248 -3.92 -3.11 1.71
C ARG A 248 -3.74 -4.61 1.88
N VAL A 249 -4.36 -5.41 0.99
CA VAL A 249 -4.51 -6.85 1.20
C VAL A 249 -4.29 -7.68 -0.07
N HIS A 250 -3.83 -8.93 0.09
CA HIS A 250 -3.76 -9.91 -0.99
C HIS A 250 -5.11 -10.56 -1.29
N ASN A 251 -5.93 -10.81 -0.25
CA ASN A 251 -7.23 -11.46 -0.39
C ASN A 251 -8.35 -10.44 -0.10
N VAL A 252 -8.90 -9.87 -1.17
CA VAL A 252 -9.96 -8.85 -1.10
C VAL A 252 -11.23 -9.44 -0.51
N ASP A 253 -11.62 -10.65 -0.95
CA ASP A 253 -12.86 -11.30 -0.54
C ASP A 253 -12.93 -11.56 0.98
N ALA A 254 -11.85 -12.05 1.58
CA ALA A 254 -11.76 -12.27 3.02
C ALA A 254 -11.90 -10.99 3.85
N ASN A 255 -11.60 -9.83 3.28
CA ASN A 255 -11.63 -8.54 3.97
C ASN A 255 -12.90 -7.73 3.71
N ARG A 256 -13.61 -7.99 2.60
CA ARG A 256 -14.75 -7.21 2.13
C ARG A 256 -15.82 -6.97 3.18
N ASP A 257 -16.37 -8.05 3.71
CA ASP A 257 -17.53 -7.97 4.61
C ASP A 257 -17.15 -7.37 5.97
N ILE A 258 -15.93 -7.65 6.44
CA ILE A 258 -15.39 -7.08 7.69
C ILE A 258 -15.22 -5.57 7.56
N VAL A 259 -14.54 -5.10 6.51
CA VAL A 259 -14.32 -3.67 6.27
C VAL A 259 -15.66 -2.94 6.08
N LYS A 260 -16.56 -3.50 5.29
CA LYS A 260 -17.89 -2.93 5.06
C LYS A 260 -18.71 -2.84 6.35
N THR A 261 -18.71 -3.90 7.16
CA THR A 261 -19.47 -3.96 8.41
C THR A 261 -18.96 -2.94 9.42
N ILE A 262 -17.64 -2.91 9.66
CA ILE A 262 -17.05 -1.97 10.60
C ILE A 262 -17.22 -0.52 10.11
N SER A 263 -17.00 -0.26 8.82
CA SER A 263 -17.22 1.07 8.21
C SER A 263 -18.66 1.57 8.37
N GLY A 264 -19.62 0.64 8.38
CA GLY A 264 -21.05 0.97 8.48
C GLY A 264 -21.51 1.37 9.88
N ILE A 265 -20.72 1.09 10.93
CA ILE A 265 -21.04 1.45 12.32
C ILE A 265 -20.25 2.65 12.84
N LEU A 266 -19.29 3.18 12.07
CA LEU A 266 -18.50 4.39 12.36
C LEU A 266 -19.17 5.65 11.79
#